data_862c26ce85bc1238041a4278eb9ebe47
#
_entry.id   862c26ce85bc1238041a4278eb9ebe47
#
_cell.length_a   1.000
_cell.length_b   1.000
_cell.length_c   1.000
_cell.angle_alpha   90.00
_cell.angle_beta   90.00
_cell.angle_gamma   90.00
#
_symmetry.space_group_name_H-M   'P 1'
#
loop_
_entity.id
_entity.type
_entity.pdbx_description
1 polymer ?
#
loop_
_entity_poly.entity_id
_entity_poly.type
_entity_poly.pdbx_seq_one_letter_code
_entity_poly.pdbx_strand_id
1 'polypeptide(L)'
;MRLQSLLAACAASALLLPLAANAGNFPAGKEAHYMTQCQQVASGQGVDAAMAKKHCECGAQAIKKNFNDKEIEDLDSQDGVDAKLMQKAQQVVQASCKPK
;
A
#
# COMPACT_ATOMS: atom_id res chain seq x y z
N MET A 1 -17.51 34.26 27.07
CA MET A 1 -17.10 33.03 27.74
C MET A 1 -17.58 31.78 27.05
N ARG A 2 -18.75 31.82 26.46
CA ARG A 2 -19.29 30.64 25.83
C ARG A 2 -18.78 30.39 24.43
N LEU A 3 -18.14 31.39 23.84
CA LEU A 3 -17.55 31.29 22.51
C LEU A 3 -16.30 30.47 22.44
N GLN A 4 -15.67 30.29 23.58
CA GLN A 4 -14.41 29.54 23.62
C GLN A 4 -14.61 28.05 23.39
N SER A 5 -15.78 27.53 23.71
CA SER A 5 -16.05 26.13 23.54
C SER A 5 -16.26 25.72 22.09
N LEU A 6 -16.62 26.69 21.25
CA LEU A 6 -16.88 26.38 19.85
C LEU A 6 -15.63 26.31 18.99
N LEU A 7 -14.54 26.92 19.45
CA LEU A 7 -13.31 26.94 18.70
C LEU A 7 -12.54 25.64 18.81
N ALA A 8 -12.76 24.89 19.87
CA ALA A 8 -12.05 23.64 20.08
C ALA A 8 -12.50 22.52 19.14
N ALA A 9 -13.71 22.59 18.62
CA ALA A 9 -14.27 21.55 17.78
C ALA A 9 -13.73 21.55 16.35
N CYS A 10 -13.23 22.68 15.89
CA CYS A 10 -12.76 22.80 14.50
C CYS A 10 -11.37 22.25 14.28
N ALA A 11 -10.58 22.11 15.32
CA ALA A 11 -9.20 21.65 15.20
C ALA A 11 -9.08 20.16 14.94
N ALA A 12 -10.07 19.38 15.34
CA ALA A 12 -9.99 17.92 15.24
C ALA A 12 -10.21 17.41 13.82
N SER A 13 -10.98 18.13 13.00
CA SER A 13 -11.30 17.66 11.65
C SER A 13 -10.13 17.81 10.66
N ALA A 14 -9.18 18.70 10.94
CA ALA A 14 -8.06 18.94 10.05
C ALA A 14 -7.03 17.80 10.06
N LEU A 15 -7.04 16.98 11.08
CA LEU A 15 -6.04 15.92 11.24
C LEU A 15 -6.31 14.69 10.36
N LEU A 16 -7.51 14.59 9.79
CA LEU A 16 -7.87 13.44 8.97
C LEU A 16 -7.45 13.58 7.51
N LEU A 17 -7.16 14.79 7.07
CA LEU A 17 -6.85 15.07 5.67
C LEU A 17 -5.53 14.46 5.17
N PRO A 18 -4.44 14.46 5.94
CA PRO A 18 -3.16 13.94 5.44
C PRO A 18 -3.19 12.46 5.10
N LEU A 19 -4.07 11.68 5.71
CA LEU A 19 -4.12 10.25 5.47
C LEU A 19 -4.64 9.89 4.08
N ALA A 20 -5.56 10.70 3.56
CA ALA A 20 -6.12 10.47 2.23
C ALA A 20 -5.13 10.82 1.11
N ALA A 21 -4.17 11.71 1.38
CA ALA A 21 -3.24 12.19 0.37
C ALA A 21 -2.20 11.15 -0.04
N ASN A 22 -2.01 10.09 0.74
CA ASN A 22 -1.01 9.07 0.46
C ASN A 22 -1.57 7.87 -0.30
N ALA A 23 -2.89 7.80 -0.47
CA ALA A 23 -3.48 6.67 -1.17
C ALA A 23 -3.32 6.84 -2.69
N GLY A 24 -2.92 5.77 -3.37
CA GLY A 24 -2.70 5.77 -4.80
C GLY A 24 -3.27 4.55 -5.48
N ASN A 25 -3.04 4.46 -6.77
CA ASN A 25 -3.50 3.35 -7.59
C ASN A 25 -2.36 2.87 -8.48
N PHE A 26 -2.41 1.59 -8.84
CA PHE A 26 -1.52 1.07 -9.87
C PHE A 26 -1.90 1.67 -11.22
N PRO A 27 -0.93 1.91 -12.10
CA PRO A 27 -1.24 2.24 -13.48
C PRO A 27 -2.07 1.14 -14.13
N ALA A 28 -2.77 1.48 -15.21
CA ALA A 28 -3.67 0.54 -15.88
C ALA A 28 -2.95 -0.77 -16.23
N GLY A 29 -3.51 -1.89 -15.81
CA GLY A 29 -2.95 -3.22 -16.08
C GLY A 29 -1.81 -3.64 -15.18
N LYS A 30 -1.26 -2.74 -14.37
CA LYS A 30 -0.09 -3.04 -13.55
C LYS A 30 -0.43 -3.76 -12.27
N GLU A 31 -1.62 -3.56 -11.74
CA GLU A 31 -2.05 -4.33 -10.57
C GLU A 31 -2.16 -5.81 -10.91
N ALA A 32 -2.74 -6.13 -12.06
CA ALA A 32 -2.83 -7.51 -12.53
C ALA A 32 -1.44 -8.12 -12.71
N HIS A 33 -0.51 -7.36 -13.25
CA HIS A 33 0.87 -7.78 -13.44
C HIS A 33 1.55 -8.08 -12.08
N TYR A 34 1.36 -7.18 -11.12
CA TYR A 34 1.86 -7.37 -9.77
C TYR A 34 1.30 -8.66 -9.15
N MET A 35 -0.01 -8.87 -9.28
CA MET A 35 -0.66 -10.06 -8.74
C MET A 35 -0.09 -11.35 -9.35
N THR A 36 0.10 -11.35 -10.66
CA THR A 36 0.65 -12.51 -11.35
C THR A 36 2.05 -12.83 -10.87
N GLN A 37 2.92 -11.84 -10.82
CA GLN A 37 4.29 -12.03 -10.35
C GLN A 37 4.34 -12.48 -8.89
N CYS A 38 3.54 -11.84 -8.06
CA CYS A 38 3.49 -12.18 -6.63
C CYS A 38 3.07 -13.63 -6.43
N GLN A 39 2.04 -14.08 -7.14
CA GLN A 39 1.56 -15.46 -7.04
C GLN A 39 2.59 -16.46 -7.56
N GLN A 40 3.30 -16.11 -8.62
CA GLN A 40 4.36 -16.97 -9.14
C GLN A 40 5.50 -17.16 -8.13
N VAL A 41 5.92 -16.09 -7.50
CA VAL A 41 6.97 -16.16 -6.48
C VAL A 41 6.50 -16.99 -5.29
N ALA A 42 5.30 -16.78 -4.82
CA ALA A 42 4.75 -17.52 -3.70
C ALA A 42 4.63 -19.02 -4.03
N SER A 43 4.15 -19.33 -5.23
CA SER A 43 4.06 -20.70 -5.70
C SER A 43 5.42 -21.38 -5.74
N GLY A 44 6.43 -20.66 -6.21
CA GLY A 44 7.80 -21.16 -6.24
C GLY A 44 8.37 -21.45 -4.86
N GLN A 45 7.81 -20.82 -3.83
CA GLN A 45 8.20 -21.07 -2.45
C GLN A 45 7.34 -22.11 -1.76
N GLY A 46 6.44 -22.76 -2.50
CA GLY A 46 5.60 -23.81 -1.95
C GLY A 46 4.33 -23.34 -1.29
N VAL A 47 3.95 -22.07 -1.47
CA VAL A 47 2.72 -21.53 -0.90
C VAL A 47 1.53 -21.99 -1.74
N ASP A 48 0.47 -22.45 -1.05
CA ASP A 48 -0.78 -22.84 -1.68
C ASP A 48 -1.38 -21.69 -2.49
N ALA A 49 -1.99 -22.01 -3.63
CA ALA A 49 -2.51 -20.99 -4.56
C ALA A 49 -3.54 -20.06 -3.91
N ALA A 50 -4.43 -20.60 -3.08
CA ALA A 50 -5.43 -19.77 -2.40
C ALA A 50 -4.79 -18.83 -1.39
N MET A 51 -3.81 -19.30 -0.65
CA MET A 51 -3.08 -18.48 0.31
C MET A 51 -2.21 -17.44 -0.40
N ALA A 52 -1.57 -17.83 -1.51
CA ALA A 52 -0.78 -16.91 -2.31
C ALA A 52 -1.64 -15.76 -2.81
N LYS A 53 -2.83 -16.07 -3.31
CA LYS A 53 -3.74 -15.04 -3.80
C LYS A 53 -4.13 -14.06 -2.69
N LYS A 54 -4.49 -14.57 -1.52
CA LYS A 54 -4.87 -13.72 -0.38
C LYS A 54 -3.72 -12.81 0.04
N HIS A 55 -2.54 -13.39 0.14
CA HIS A 55 -1.36 -12.62 0.55
C HIS A 55 -1.03 -11.54 -0.48
N CYS A 56 -1.10 -11.88 -1.75
CA CYS A 56 -0.80 -10.92 -2.81
C CYS A 56 -1.85 -9.81 -2.90
N GLU A 57 -3.13 -10.14 -2.69
CA GLU A 57 -4.18 -9.13 -2.61
C GLU A 57 -3.94 -8.18 -1.44
N CYS A 58 -3.59 -8.72 -0.28
CA CYS A 58 -3.26 -7.91 0.89
C CYS A 58 -2.10 -6.97 0.58
N GLY A 59 -1.05 -7.48 -0.07
CA GLY A 59 0.10 -6.68 -0.45
C GLY A 59 -0.26 -5.54 -1.39
N ALA A 60 -1.09 -5.83 -2.40
CA ALA A 60 -1.55 -4.80 -3.33
C ALA A 60 -2.33 -3.71 -2.61
N GLN A 61 -3.22 -4.08 -1.70
CA GLN A 61 -3.98 -3.10 -0.93
C GLN A 61 -3.08 -2.26 -0.01
N ALA A 62 -2.11 -2.90 0.64
CA ALA A 62 -1.17 -2.20 1.50
C ALA A 62 -0.37 -1.17 0.71
N ILE A 63 0.07 -1.52 -0.49
CA ILE A 63 0.79 -0.61 -1.36
C ILE A 63 -0.10 0.56 -1.75
N LYS A 64 -1.33 0.29 -2.17
CA LYS A 64 -2.25 1.36 -2.58
C LYS A 64 -2.57 2.32 -1.45
N LYS A 65 -2.61 1.83 -0.20
CA LYS A 65 -2.92 2.69 0.94
C LYS A 65 -1.75 3.55 1.39
N ASN A 66 -0.53 3.12 1.13
CA ASN A 66 0.67 3.74 1.70
C ASN A 66 1.56 4.44 0.69
N PHE A 67 1.24 4.35 -0.59
CA PHE A 67 2.02 4.99 -1.65
C PHE A 67 1.12 5.80 -2.56
N ASN A 68 1.66 6.87 -3.13
CA ASN A 68 0.93 7.63 -4.15
C ASN A 68 1.14 7.00 -5.53
N ASP A 69 0.42 7.52 -6.53
CA ASP A 69 0.46 6.98 -7.89
C ASP A 69 1.88 6.90 -8.46
N LYS A 70 2.66 7.95 -8.24
CA LYS A 70 4.02 8.00 -8.77
C LYS A 70 4.92 6.97 -8.12
N GLU A 71 4.80 6.82 -6.81
CA GLU A 71 5.59 5.83 -6.08
C GLU A 71 5.26 4.41 -6.53
N ILE A 72 3.97 4.14 -6.75
CA ILE A 72 3.53 2.83 -7.23
C ILE A 72 4.09 2.58 -8.63
N GLU A 73 4.06 3.59 -9.49
CA GLU A 73 4.65 3.50 -10.82
C GLU A 73 6.15 3.20 -10.73
N ASP A 74 6.85 3.86 -9.83
CA ASP A 74 8.28 3.64 -9.63
C ASP A 74 8.57 2.22 -9.13
N LEU A 75 7.72 1.67 -8.26
CA LEU A 75 7.88 0.31 -7.77
C LEU A 75 7.76 -0.73 -8.88
N ASP A 76 6.99 -0.42 -9.92
CA ASP A 76 6.80 -1.31 -11.06
C ASP A 76 7.81 -1.05 -12.18
N SER A 77 8.72 -0.12 -11.99
CA SER A 77 9.71 0.22 -13.00
C SER A 77 10.71 -0.91 -13.21
N GLN A 78 10.99 -1.21 -14.46
CA GLN A 78 11.97 -2.22 -14.82
C GLN A 78 13.40 -1.66 -14.88
N ASP A 79 13.54 -0.35 -14.81
CA ASP A 79 14.84 0.32 -14.87
C ASP A 79 15.58 0.32 -13.54
N GLY A 80 14.99 -0.31 -12.55
CA GLY A 80 15.54 -0.37 -11.21
C GLY A 80 14.73 0.48 -10.25
N VAL A 81 14.31 -0.16 -9.16
CA VAL A 81 13.54 0.51 -8.12
C VAL A 81 14.50 1.08 -7.10
N ASP A 82 14.22 2.30 -6.63
CA ASP A 82 14.99 2.88 -5.53
C ASP A 82 14.96 1.94 -4.33
N ALA A 83 16.14 1.68 -3.76
CA ALA A 83 16.27 0.72 -2.66
C ALA A 83 15.45 1.11 -1.44
N LYS A 84 15.37 2.41 -1.15
CA LYS A 84 14.58 2.88 -0.01
C LYS A 84 13.09 2.68 -0.24
N LEU A 85 12.63 2.92 -1.45
CA LEU A 85 11.22 2.72 -1.81
C LEU A 85 10.85 1.24 -1.74
N MET A 86 11.71 0.36 -2.25
CA MET A 86 11.50 -1.07 -2.17
C MET A 86 11.47 -1.56 -0.72
N GLN A 87 12.38 -1.06 0.10
CA GLN A 87 12.42 -1.42 1.52
C GLN A 87 11.15 -0.98 2.23
N LYS A 88 10.68 0.23 1.94
CA LYS A 88 9.42 0.71 2.50
C LYS A 88 8.24 -0.17 2.08
N ALA A 89 8.21 -0.58 0.81
CA ALA A 89 7.16 -1.45 0.31
C ALA A 89 7.15 -2.79 1.05
N GLN A 90 8.32 -3.38 1.25
CA GLN A 90 8.43 -4.64 1.98
C GLN A 90 7.95 -4.49 3.42
N GLN A 91 8.35 -3.42 4.09
CA GLN A 91 7.92 -3.16 5.48
C GLN A 91 6.42 -2.98 5.58
N VAL A 92 5.83 -2.22 4.67
CA VAL A 92 4.40 -1.96 4.65
C VAL A 92 3.61 -3.25 4.43
N VAL A 93 4.04 -4.06 3.48
CA VAL A 93 3.37 -5.34 3.19
C VAL A 93 3.49 -6.29 4.36
N GLN A 94 4.68 -6.39 4.95
CA GLN A 94 4.88 -7.27 6.10
C GLN A 94 4.04 -6.86 7.30
N ALA A 95 3.95 -5.55 7.56
CA ALA A 95 3.18 -5.05 8.68
C ALA A 95 1.68 -5.28 8.49
N SER A 96 1.19 -5.13 7.26
CA SER A 96 -0.24 -5.23 6.95
C SER A 96 -0.71 -6.65 6.71
N CYS A 97 0.18 -7.53 6.27
CA CYS A 97 -0.17 -8.85 5.76
C CYS A 97 0.53 -9.97 6.51
N LYS A 98 0.67 -9.82 7.82
CA LYS A 98 1.30 -10.86 8.64
C LYS A 98 0.48 -12.15 8.58
N PRO A 99 1.14 -13.28 8.41
CA PRO A 99 0.45 -14.57 8.56
C PRO A 99 0.02 -14.76 10.00
N LYS A 100 -1.14 -15.35 10.17
CA LYS A 100 -1.67 -15.62 11.51
C LYS A 100 -1.17 -16.95 12.03
#